data_b1eddfec1ca2718a3d37e0345496b3c6
#
_entry.id   b1eddfec1ca2718a3d37e0345496b3c6
#
_cell.length_a   1.000
_cell.length_b   1.000
_cell.length_c   1.000
_cell.angle_alpha   90.00
_cell.angle_beta   90.00
_cell.angle_gamma   90.00
#
_symmetry.space_group_name_H-M   'P 1'
#
loop_
_entity.id
_entity.type
_entity.pdbx_description
1 polymer ?
#
loop_
_entity_poly.entity_id
_entity_poly.type
_entity_poly.pdbx_seq_one_letter_code
_entity_poly.pdbx_strand_id
1 'polypeptide(L)'
;MRRLAIAGFVALLSVPVLAKGVDPGFLKPSDMFDPAHFLPPPPEDGSPRALAELAETKKIMAEATPAQRAAAASDDGNENGTIFAVVLGPAWDLAKLPATAKVINEVTASEGPFSDVAKNEFHRRRPWIVDTTIQTCAPHRPSQDMQSYPSGHTTVGYGMGVVLANLMPNPAQAILGRSAQFAENRLICGMHFRSDIVAGQQFGTIMAIRLMQNPQFQADMAAAKTELQAVHLAP
;
A
#
# COMPACT_ATOMS: atom_id res chain seq x y z
N MET A 1 40.30 -18.84 -63.67
CA MET A 1 39.64 -17.65 -63.10
C MET A 1 38.85 -18.06 -61.86
N ARG A 2 39.44 -17.87 -60.69
CA ARG A 2 38.78 -18.21 -59.40
C ARG A 2 38.08 -16.96 -58.86
N ARG A 3 36.75 -17.04 -58.71
CA ARG A 3 35.98 -15.97 -58.08
C ARG A 3 35.97 -16.19 -56.53
N LEU A 4 36.58 -15.26 -55.80
CA LEU A 4 36.44 -15.19 -54.33
C LEU A 4 35.05 -14.60 -54.01
N ALA A 5 34.26 -15.33 -53.23
CA ALA A 5 33.06 -14.81 -52.60
C ALA A 5 33.43 -14.28 -51.20
N ILE A 6 33.21 -12.99 -50.97
CA ILE A 6 33.37 -12.36 -49.67
C ILE A 6 32.03 -12.48 -48.93
N ALA A 7 31.99 -13.32 -47.90
CA ALA A 7 30.85 -13.41 -46.99
C ALA A 7 30.97 -12.29 -45.95
N GLY A 8 30.09 -11.30 -46.07
CA GLY A 8 29.97 -10.24 -45.07
C GLY A 8 29.27 -10.76 -43.80
N PHE A 9 29.95 -10.76 -42.67
CA PHE A 9 29.42 -11.11 -41.39
C PHE A 9 28.78 -9.82 -40.80
N VAL A 10 27.45 -9.75 -40.74
CA VAL A 10 26.72 -8.69 -40.03
C VAL A 10 26.62 -9.11 -38.58
N ALA A 11 27.44 -8.49 -37.72
CA ALA A 11 27.34 -8.64 -36.29
C ALA A 11 26.10 -7.85 -35.80
N LEU A 12 25.04 -8.54 -35.43
CA LEU A 12 23.91 -7.99 -34.70
C LEU A 12 24.39 -7.65 -33.26
N LEU A 13 24.65 -6.37 -33.03
CA LEU A 13 24.83 -5.84 -31.66
C LEU A 13 23.48 -5.89 -30.94
N SER A 14 23.29 -6.89 -30.12
CA SER A 14 22.19 -6.92 -29.14
C SER A 14 22.46 -5.84 -28.09
N VAL A 15 21.73 -4.72 -28.17
CA VAL A 15 21.67 -3.74 -27.10
C VAL A 15 20.93 -4.40 -25.93
N PRO A 16 21.52 -4.52 -24.74
CA PRO A 16 20.78 -5.01 -23.59
C PRO A 16 19.65 -4.02 -23.30
N VAL A 17 18.42 -4.49 -23.38
CA VAL A 17 17.27 -3.78 -22.79
C VAL A 17 17.52 -3.78 -21.30
N LEU A 18 18.00 -2.65 -20.78
CA LEU A 18 17.99 -2.37 -19.34
C LEU A 18 16.53 -2.49 -18.91
N ALA A 19 16.20 -3.57 -18.20
CA ALA A 19 14.96 -3.64 -17.46
C ALA A 19 14.95 -2.36 -16.61
N LYS A 20 13.94 -1.49 -16.82
CA LYS A 20 13.69 -0.37 -15.93
C LYS A 20 13.49 -0.99 -14.55
N GLY A 21 14.52 -0.92 -13.69
CA GLY A 21 14.39 -1.28 -12.29
C GLY A 21 13.24 -0.45 -11.76
N VAL A 22 12.31 -1.11 -11.08
CA VAL A 22 11.29 -0.40 -10.30
C VAL A 22 12.10 0.47 -9.35
N ASP A 23 11.89 1.80 -9.42
CA ASP A 23 12.52 2.73 -8.49
C ASP A 23 12.14 2.27 -7.07
N PRO A 24 13.08 1.91 -6.19
CA PRO A 24 12.77 1.35 -4.87
C PRO A 24 12.09 2.37 -3.93
N GLY A 25 11.73 3.54 -4.45
CA GLY A 25 11.19 4.64 -3.67
C GLY A 25 12.28 5.39 -2.89
N PHE A 26 11.89 6.42 -2.15
CA PHE A 26 12.82 7.25 -1.36
C PHE A 26 13.28 6.62 -0.05
N LEU A 27 12.61 5.55 0.41
CA LEU A 27 12.99 4.85 1.63
C LEU A 27 13.81 3.61 1.29
N LYS A 28 15.05 3.60 1.79
CA LYS A 28 15.94 2.44 1.71
C LYS A 28 15.76 1.58 2.95
N PRO A 29 16.12 0.29 2.92
CA PRO A 29 16.14 -0.55 4.12
C PRO A 29 16.92 0.08 5.29
N SER A 30 17.99 0.85 5.02
CA SER A 30 18.77 1.58 6.03
C SER A 30 18.01 2.72 6.71
N ASP A 31 16.95 3.24 6.07
CA ASP A 31 16.14 4.33 6.60
C ASP A 31 15.00 3.80 7.49
N MET A 32 14.89 2.47 7.54
CA MET A 32 13.87 1.75 8.30
C MET A 32 14.22 1.69 9.76
N PHE A 33 13.24 1.93 10.61
CA PHE A 33 13.33 1.55 12.00
C PHE A 33 13.22 0.03 12.13
N ASP A 34 13.84 -0.53 13.15
CA ASP A 34 13.50 -1.87 13.60
C ASP A 34 12.03 -1.88 14.05
N PRO A 35 11.14 -2.61 13.35
CA PRO A 35 9.71 -2.62 13.66
C PRO A 35 9.41 -3.08 15.09
N ALA A 36 10.24 -3.93 15.68
CA ALA A 36 10.09 -4.42 17.04
C ALA A 36 10.22 -3.31 18.09
N HIS A 37 10.86 -2.18 17.74
CA HIS A 37 11.02 -1.06 18.68
C HIS A 37 9.81 -0.12 18.75
N PHE A 38 8.90 -0.14 17.78
CA PHE A 38 7.76 0.80 17.78
C PHE A 38 6.40 0.17 17.43
N LEU A 39 6.38 -1.04 16.86
CA LEU A 39 5.15 -1.79 16.73
C LEU A 39 5.02 -2.77 17.90
N PRO A 40 3.89 -2.77 18.62
CA PRO A 40 3.64 -3.82 19.60
C PRO A 40 3.60 -5.17 18.88
N PRO A 41 4.09 -6.26 19.49
CA PRO A 41 3.97 -7.58 18.88
C PRO A 41 2.50 -7.94 18.65
N PRO A 42 2.19 -8.69 17.58
CA PRO A 42 0.84 -9.21 17.39
C PRO A 42 0.46 -10.16 18.53
N PRO A 43 -0.84 -10.34 18.82
CA PRO A 43 -1.27 -11.33 19.81
C PRO A 43 -0.73 -12.72 19.47
N GLU A 44 -0.23 -13.44 20.48
CA GLU A 44 0.20 -14.82 20.34
C GLU A 44 -0.97 -15.72 19.90
N ASP A 45 -0.67 -16.67 19.02
CA ASP A 45 -1.66 -17.62 18.52
C ASP A 45 -2.32 -18.39 19.68
N GLY A 46 -3.65 -18.48 19.66
CA GLY A 46 -4.44 -19.15 20.70
C GLY A 46 -4.63 -18.32 21.99
N SER A 47 -3.99 -17.17 22.12
CA SER A 47 -4.23 -16.27 23.25
C SER A 47 -5.68 -15.75 23.25
N PRO A 48 -6.24 -15.37 24.43
CA PRO A 48 -7.58 -14.79 24.48
C PRO A 48 -7.79 -13.60 23.54
N ARG A 49 -6.76 -12.77 23.34
CA ARG A 49 -6.79 -11.64 22.41
C ARG A 49 -6.83 -12.10 20.95
N ALA A 50 -6.01 -13.08 20.57
CA ALA A 50 -6.02 -13.63 19.20
C ALA A 50 -7.37 -14.29 18.87
N LEU A 51 -7.96 -15.02 19.81
CA LEU A 51 -9.30 -15.61 19.68
C LEU A 51 -10.40 -14.56 19.53
N ALA A 52 -10.32 -13.47 20.31
CA ALA A 52 -11.26 -12.36 20.20
C ALA A 52 -11.15 -11.66 18.84
N GLU A 53 -9.95 -11.43 18.32
CA GLU A 53 -9.74 -10.83 16.98
C GLU A 53 -10.24 -11.73 15.85
N LEU A 54 -10.07 -13.04 15.97
CA LEU A 54 -10.64 -14.01 15.03
C LEU A 54 -12.17 -13.96 15.03
N ALA A 55 -12.78 -13.95 16.23
CA ALA A 55 -14.22 -13.85 16.37
C ALA A 55 -14.76 -12.51 15.82
N GLU A 56 -14.05 -11.40 16.07
CA GLU A 56 -14.38 -10.08 15.49
C GLU A 56 -14.35 -10.11 13.97
N THR A 57 -13.27 -10.62 13.36
CA THR A 57 -13.14 -10.73 11.90
C THR A 57 -14.29 -11.55 11.31
N LYS A 58 -14.60 -12.72 11.87
CA LYS A 58 -15.73 -13.57 11.41
C LYS A 58 -17.06 -12.85 11.55
N LYS A 59 -17.29 -12.12 12.64
CA LYS A 59 -18.50 -11.33 12.85
C LYS A 59 -18.64 -10.23 11.79
N ILE A 60 -17.59 -9.43 11.57
CA ILE A 60 -17.58 -8.37 10.55
C ILE A 60 -17.88 -8.94 9.16
N MET A 61 -17.26 -10.06 8.82
CA MET A 61 -17.52 -10.74 7.53
C MET A 61 -18.97 -11.19 7.39
N ALA A 62 -19.56 -11.73 8.47
CA ALA A 62 -20.95 -12.23 8.45
C ALA A 62 -21.96 -11.08 8.36
N GLU A 63 -21.73 -9.98 9.04
CA GLU A 63 -22.61 -8.81 9.11
C GLU A 63 -22.46 -7.87 7.89
N ALA A 64 -21.37 -7.99 7.10
CA ALA A 64 -21.14 -7.16 5.92
C ALA A 64 -22.25 -7.33 4.87
N THR A 65 -22.81 -6.22 4.41
CA THR A 65 -23.78 -6.19 3.32
C THR A 65 -23.13 -6.58 1.96
N PRO A 66 -23.89 -6.98 0.95
CA PRO A 66 -23.35 -7.21 -0.39
C PRO A 66 -22.57 -6.01 -0.96
N ALA A 67 -23.06 -4.79 -0.71
CA ALA A 67 -22.39 -3.57 -1.16
C ALA A 67 -21.02 -3.36 -0.45
N GLN A 68 -20.96 -3.61 0.86
CA GLN A 68 -19.70 -3.53 1.60
C GLN A 68 -18.69 -4.59 1.14
N ARG A 69 -19.14 -5.82 0.88
CA ARG A 69 -18.28 -6.87 0.33
C ARG A 69 -17.74 -6.51 -1.06
N ALA A 70 -18.59 -5.96 -1.92
CA ALA A 70 -18.17 -5.52 -3.26
C ALA A 70 -17.14 -4.38 -3.18
N ALA A 71 -17.35 -3.39 -2.29
CA ALA A 71 -16.40 -2.30 -2.05
C ALA A 71 -15.07 -2.84 -1.49
N ALA A 72 -15.12 -3.79 -0.54
CA ALA A 72 -13.94 -4.41 0.03
C ALA A 72 -13.14 -5.21 -1.01
N ALA A 73 -13.82 -5.96 -1.88
CA ALA A 73 -13.18 -6.68 -2.99
C ALA A 73 -12.57 -5.74 -4.03
N SER A 74 -13.23 -4.61 -4.32
CA SER A 74 -12.67 -3.56 -5.19
C SER A 74 -11.40 -2.96 -4.59
N ASP A 75 -11.38 -2.70 -3.29
CA ASP A 75 -10.22 -2.15 -2.59
C ASP A 75 -9.05 -3.13 -2.53
N ASP A 76 -9.31 -4.43 -2.50
CA ASP A 76 -8.26 -5.46 -2.51
C ASP A 76 -7.39 -5.39 -3.77
N GLY A 77 -7.97 -5.03 -4.91
CA GLY A 77 -7.26 -4.87 -6.18
C GLY A 77 -6.65 -3.48 -6.42
N ASN A 78 -6.85 -2.52 -5.52
CA ASN A 78 -6.52 -1.11 -5.76
C ASN A 78 -5.64 -0.50 -4.66
N GLU A 79 -4.36 -0.87 -4.62
CA GLU A 79 -3.36 -0.26 -3.73
C GLU A 79 -2.75 1.02 -4.34
N ASN A 80 -3.58 1.96 -4.77
CA ASN A 80 -3.12 3.19 -5.42
C ASN A 80 -4.03 4.40 -5.10
N GLY A 81 -3.64 5.59 -5.55
CA GLY A 81 -4.34 6.84 -5.24
C GLY A 81 -5.78 6.94 -5.76
N THR A 82 -6.24 6.04 -6.64
CA THR A 82 -7.62 6.07 -7.13
C THR A 82 -8.65 5.78 -6.03
N ILE A 83 -8.23 5.13 -4.93
CA ILE A 83 -9.12 4.89 -3.77
C ILE A 83 -9.71 6.17 -3.19
N PHE A 84 -9.06 7.33 -3.37
CA PHE A 84 -9.52 8.62 -2.86
C PHE A 84 -10.52 9.33 -3.77
N ALA A 85 -10.77 8.84 -5.00
CA ALA A 85 -11.70 9.47 -5.94
C ALA A 85 -13.13 9.62 -5.36
N VAL A 86 -13.56 8.68 -4.53
CA VAL A 86 -14.89 8.69 -3.91
C VAL A 86 -15.09 9.87 -2.95
N VAL A 87 -14.03 10.39 -2.36
CA VAL A 87 -14.08 11.52 -1.39
C VAL A 87 -13.57 12.82 -1.97
N LEU A 88 -12.76 12.81 -3.04
CA LEU A 88 -12.18 13.98 -3.68
C LEU A 88 -12.96 14.42 -4.94
N GLY A 89 -13.84 13.54 -5.44
CA GLY A 89 -14.70 13.84 -6.57
C GLY A 89 -13.99 13.86 -7.92
N PRO A 90 -14.66 14.41 -8.97
CA PRO A 90 -14.21 14.29 -10.36
C PRO A 90 -12.95 15.09 -10.69
N ALA A 91 -12.54 16.06 -9.87
CA ALA A 91 -11.27 16.77 -10.02
C ALA A 91 -10.06 15.88 -9.68
N TRP A 92 -10.27 14.80 -8.94
CA TRP A 92 -9.24 13.81 -8.63
C TRP A 92 -9.06 12.83 -9.79
N ASP A 93 -8.40 13.28 -10.83
CA ASP A 93 -8.04 12.48 -12.01
C ASP A 93 -6.50 12.43 -12.12
N LEU A 94 -5.91 11.36 -11.60
CA LEU A 94 -4.45 11.22 -11.55
C LEU A 94 -3.79 11.19 -12.94
N ALA A 95 -4.53 10.90 -14.00
CA ALA A 95 -4.02 11.02 -15.36
C ALA A 95 -3.80 12.48 -15.80
N LYS A 96 -4.51 13.41 -15.16
CA LYS A 96 -4.38 14.86 -15.36
C LYS A 96 -3.60 15.57 -14.28
N LEU A 97 -3.16 14.83 -13.25
CA LEU A 97 -2.43 15.32 -12.09
C LEU A 97 -1.06 14.59 -11.97
N PRO A 98 -0.15 14.77 -12.95
CA PRO A 98 1.09 13.99 -13.02
C PRO A 98 2.04 14.23 -11.84
N ALA A 99 2.12 15.45 -11.29
CA ALA A 99 2.94 15.72 -10.12
C ALA A 99 2.36 15.03 -8.87
N THR A 100 1.05 15.07 -8.71
CA THR A 100 0.34 14.39 -7.63
C THR A 100 0.46 12.87 -7.78
N ALA A 101 0.27 12.35 -9.00
CA ALA A 101 0.45 10.93 -9.29
C ALA A 101 1.87 10.45 -8.97
N LYS A 102 2.89 11.27 -9.25
CA LYS A 102 4.28 10.97 -8.88
C LYS A 102 4.41 10.77 -7.37
N VAL A 103 3.95 11.72 -6.56
CA VAL A 103 4.00 11.65 -5.09
C VAL A 103 3.29 10.39 -4.58
N ILE A 104 2.11 10.07 -5.10
CA ILE A 104 1.36 8.85 -4.72
C ILE A 104 2.13 7.57 -5.09
N ASN A 105 2.72 7.53 -6.29
CA ASN A 105 3.50 6.37 -6.73
C ASN A 105 4.76 6.16 -5.86
N GLU A 106 5.38 7.22 -5.40
CA GLU A 106 6.54 7.17 -4.48
C GLU A 106 6.15 6.60 -3.11
N VAL A 107 4.98 7.00 -2.58
CA VAL A 107 4.43 6.39 -1.34
C VAL A 107 4.17 4.90 -1.55
N THR A 108 3.53 4.54 -2.65
CA THR A 108 3.20 3.14 -2.98
C THR A 108 4.47 2.30 -3.18
N ALA A 109 5.46 2.83 -3.91
CA ALA A 109 6.73 2.13 -4.12
C ALA A 109 7.54 1.91 -2.84
N SER A 110 7.37 2.79 -1.85
CA SER A 110 8.05 2.69 -0.55
C SER A 110 7.41 1.66 0.39
N GLU A 111 6.13 1.30 0.18
CA GLU A 111 5.38 0.43 1.10
C GLU A 111 5.97 -0.98 1.16
N GLY A 112 6.17 -1.63 0.02
CA GLY A 112 6.61 -3.02 -0.03
C GLY A 112 7.89 -3.28 0.78
N PRO A 113 9.01 -2.63 0.45
CA PRO A 113 10.26 -2.77 1.23
C PRO A 113 10.10 -2.39 2.70
N PHE A 114 9.23 -1.41 3.00
CA PHE A 114 8.98 -0.95 4.36
C PHE A 114 8.19 -1.99 5.17
N SER A 115 7.15 -2.57 4.60
CA SER A 115 6.33 -3.59 5.25
C SER A 115 7.02 -4.96 5.35
N ASP A 116 7.84 -5.32 4.36
CA ASP A 116 8.49 -6.64 4.33
C ASP A 116 9.42 -6.87 5.50
N VAL A 117 10.14 -5.82 5.96
CA VAL A 117 10.97 -5.91 7.17
C VAL A 117 10.11 -6.30 8.39
N ALA A 118 8.97 -5.64 8.59
CA ALA A 118 8.08 -5.92 9.71
C ALA A 118 7.40 -7.30 9.58
N LYS A 119 6.94 -7.68 8.39
CA LYS A 119 6.33 -8.98 8.14
C LYS A 119 7.30 -10.14 8.38
N ASN A 120 8.56 -9.94 8.01
CA ASN A 120 9.63 -10.92 8.23
C ASN A 120 10.07 -10.99 9.70
N GLU A 121 9.85 -9.95 10.50
CA GLU A 121 10.10 -9.97 11.94
C GLU A 121 9.00 -10.73 12.70
N PHE A 122 7.74 -10.40 12.42
CA PHE A 122 6.63 -10.88 13.24
C PHE A 122 6.03 -12.22 12.81
N HIS A 123 6.16 -12.63 11.54
CA HIS A 123 5.70 -13.92 11.00
C HIS A 123 4.30 -14.35 11.43
N ARG A 124 3.33 -13.44 11.43
CA ARG A 124 1.96 -13.72 11.87
C ARG A 124 1.16 -14.50 10.84
N ARG A 125 0.49 -15.58 11.26
CA ARG A 125 -0.46 -16.32 10.42
C ARG A 125 -1.65 -15.46 10.01
N ARG A 126 -2.10 -15.65 8.76
CA ARG A 126 -3.31 -15.01 8.23
C ARG A 126 -4.59 -15.65 8.78
N PRO A 127 -5.76 -14.92 8.75
CA PRO A 127 -7.03 -15.45 9.24
C PRO A 127 -7.41 -16.79 8.63
N TRP A 128 -7.26 -16.98 7.30
CA TRP A 128 -7.59 -18.24 6.60
C TRP A 128 -6.67 -19.42 6.95
N ILE A 129 -5.49 -19.15 7.50
CA ILE A 129 -4.59 -20.19 8.01
C ILE A 129 -4.98 -20.61 9.43
N VAL A 130 -5.49 -19.65 10.22
CA VAL A 130 -5.95 -19.90 11.59
C VAL A 130 -7.34 -20.60 11.59
N ASP A 131 -8.22 -20.20 10.68
CA ASP A 131 -9.54 -20.81 10.49
C ASP A 131 -9.82 -20.98 9.00
N THR A 132 -9.74 -22.22 8.52
CA THR A 132 -9.95 -22.58 7.10
C THR A 132 -11.38 -22.40 6.60
N THR A 133 -12.33 -22.05 7.47
CA THR A 133 -13.70 -21.71 7.08
C THR A 133 -13.82 -20.27 6.56
N ILE A 134 -12.81 -19.44 6.75
CA ILE A 134 -12.80 -18.05 6.27
C ILE A 134 -12.67 -18.03 4.75
N GLN A 135 -13.67 -17.42 4.10
CA GLN A 135 -13.69 -17.19 2.65
C GLN A 135 -13.24 -15.75 2.37
N THR A 136 -12.03 -15.60 1.83
CA THR A 136 -11.49 -14.29 1.47
C THR A 136 -12.19 -13.70 0.25
N CYS A 137 -12.26 -12.36 0.13
CA CYS A 137 -12.91 -11.70 -1.01
C CYS A 137 -12.05 -11.73 -2.29
N ALA A 138 -10.79 -12.12 -2.20
CA ALA A 138 -9.88 -12.29 -3.32
C ALA A 138 -8.99 -13.53 -3.11
N PRO A 139 -8.42 -14.09 -4.20
CA PRO A 139 -7.46 -15.18 -4.09
C PRO A 139 -6.22 -14.78 -3.27
N HIS A 140 -5.76 -15.67 -2.41
CA HIS A 140 -4.51 -15.50 -1.67
C HIS A 140 -3.43 -16.46 -2.17
N ARG A 141 -2.17 -16.15 -1.90
CA ARG A 141 -1.00 -16.94 -2.28
C ARG A 141 -0.35 -17.56 -1.04
N PRO A 142 0.21 -18.79 -1.12
CA PRO A 142 0.91 -19.42 0.01
C PRO A 142 2.04 -18.56 0.59
N SER A 143 2.70 -17.73 -0.23
CA SER A 143 3.73 -16.79 0.23
C SER A 143 3.20 -15.75 1.21
N GLN A 144 1.87 -15.55 1.29
CA GLN A 144 1.23 -14.57 2.16
C GLN A 144 0.78 -15.15 3.50
N ASP A 145 0.80 -16.48 3.67
CA ASP A 145 0.20 -17.19 4.80
C ASP A 145 0.71 -16.73 6.17
N MET A 146 2.00 -16.36 6.23
CA MET A 146 2.70 -15.89 7.45
C MET A 146 2.96 -14.38 7.43
N GLN A 147 2.30 -13.63 6.56
CA GLN A 147 2.53 -12.19 6.35
C GLN A 147 1.32 -11.33 6.74
N SER A 148 0.65 -11.69 7.86
CA SER A 148 -0.52 -10.94 8.30
C SER A 148 -0.19 -9.58 8.90
N TYR A 149 0.88 -9.47 9.68
CA TYR A 149 1.19 -8.32 10.49
C TYR A 149 2.48 -7.61 10.07
N PRO A 150 2.46 -6.27 9.90
CA PRO A 150 1.30 -5.40 9.79
C PRO A 150 0.57 -5.55 8.44
N SER A 151 -0.64 -4.98 8.31
CA SER A 151 -1.37 -4.95 7.04
C SER A 151 -0.72 -4.01 6.04
N GLY A 152 -0.25 -4.54 4.88
CA GLY A 152 0.35 -3.74 3.80
C GLY A 152 -0.65 -2.75 3.19
N HIS A 153 -1.85 -3.21 2.82
CA HIS A 153 -2.92 -2.32 2.32
C HIS A 153 -3.19 -1.16 3.28
N THR A 154 -3.26 -1.44 4.59
CA THR A 154 -3.45 -0.38 5.57
C THR A 154 -2.26 0.56 5.64
N THR A 155 -1.04 0.02 5.56
CA THR A 155 0.20 0.81 5.56
C THR A 155 0.23 1.78 4.37
N VAL A 156 -0.01 1.30 3.15
CA VAL A 156 -0.03 2.16 1.97
C VAL A 156 -1.21 3.13 1.98
N GLY A 157 -2.40 2.69 2.39
CA GLY A 157 -3.59 3.54 2.45
C GLY A 157 -3.44 4.71 3.43
N TYR A 158 -2.84 4.46 4.60
CA TYR A 158 -2.51 5.52 5.56
C TYR A 158 -1.31 6.35 5.14
N GLY A 159 -0.30 5.75 4.53
CA GLY A 159 0.83 6.47 3.94
C GLY A 159 0.37 7.52 2.94
N MET A 160 -0.45 7.12 1.96
CA MET A 160 -1.05 8.04 0.99
C MET A 160 -1.97 9.07 1.68
N GLY A 161 -2.83 8.61 2.59
CA GLY A 161 -3.79 9.48 3.27
C GLY A 161 -3.14 10.59 4.09
N VAL A 162 -2.06 10.30 4.82
CA VAL A 162 -1.31 11.30 5.61
C VAL A 162 -0.63 12.32 4.71
N VAL A 163 0.01 11.86 3.61
CA VAL A 163 0.64 12.76 2.63
C VAL A 163 -0.41 13.66 1.97
N LEU A 164 -1.53 13.10 1.53
CA LEU A 164 -2.62 13.85 0.90
C LEU A 164 -3.30 14.82 1.87
N ALA A 165 -3.52 14.43 3.13
CA ALA A 165 -4.07 15.31 4.15
C ALA A 165 -3.14 16.51 4.43
N ASN A 166 -1.83 16.33 4.30
CA ASN A 166 -0.86 17.42 4.42
C ASN A 166 -0.91 18.35 3.19
N LEU A 167 -1.08 17.82 1.98
CA LEU A 167 -1.22 18.60 0.75
C LEU A 167 -2.57 19.32 0.68
N MET A 168 -3.63 18.71 1.18
CA MET A 168 -5.03 19.16 1.10
C MET A 168 -5.67 19.19 2.50
N PRO A 169 -5.37 20.19 3.33
CA PRO A 169 -5.86 20.25 4.71
C PRO A 169 -7.39 20.38 4.82
N ASN A 170 -8.06 21.01 3.85
CA ASN A 170 -9.52 21.18 3.88
C ASN A 170 -10.28 19.85 3.81
N PRO A 171 -10.01 18.92 2.86
CA PRO A 171 -10.64 17.60 2.84
C PRO A 171 -9.91 16.55 3.71
N ALA A 172 -8.95 16.93 4.57
CA ALA A 172 -8.11 15.98 5.31
C ALA A 172 -8.93 14.95 6.10
N GLN A 173 -10.03 15.36 6.74
CA GLN A 173 -10.91 14.46 7.47
C GLN A 173 -11.52 13.39 6.54
N ALA A 174 -11.99 13.77 5.35
CA ALA A 174 -12.56 12.84 4.38
C ALA A 174 -11.48 11.89 3.83
N ILE A 175 -10.28 12.40 3.55
CA ILE A 175 -9.12 11.60 3.10
C ILE A 175 -8.75 10.54 4.14
N LEU A 176 -8.55 10.94 5.40
CA LEU A 176 -8.18 10.01 6.47
C LEU A 176 -9.33 9.05 6.81
N GLY A 177 -10.57 9.50 6.73
CA GLY A 177 -11.76 8.64 6.83
C GLY A 177 -11.79 7.57 5.74
N ARG A 178 -11.39 7.92 4.50
CA ARG A 178 -11.29 6.94 3.41
C ARG A 178 -10.14 5.95 3.64
N SER A 179 -9.00 6.40 4.16
CA SER A 179 -7.91 5.49 4.55
C SER A 179 -8.36 4.51 5.63
N ALA A 180 -9.14 4.97 6.61
CA ALA A 180 -9.71 4.11 7.64
C ALA A 180 -10.69 3.08 7.05
N GLN A 181 -11.57 3.49 6.14
CA GLN A 181 -12.48 2.57 5.45
C GLN A 181 -11.73 1.55 4.60
N PHE A 182 -10.66 1.94 3.91
CA PHE A 182 -9.79 1.06 3.13
C PHE A 182 -9.15 -0.02 4.04
N ALA A 183 -8.75 0.38 5.24
CA ALA A 183 -8.23 -0.53 6.25
C ALA A 183 -9.31 -1.49 6.78
N GLU A 184 -10.52 -1.00 7.14
CA GLU A 184 -11.63 -1.83 7.60
C GLU A 184 -12.07 -2.86 6.55
N ASN A 185 -11.98 -2.52 5.27
CA ASN A 185 -12.30 -3.43 4.18
C ASN A 185 -11.40 -4.68 4.18
N ARG A 186 -10.24 -4.65 4.84
CA ARG A 186 -9.37 -5.84 5.00
C ARG A 186 -9.97 -6.85 5.98
N LEU A 187 -10.74 -6.42 6.97
CA LEU A 187 -11.50 -7.31 7.87
C LEU A 187 -12.71 -7.90 7.15
N ILE A 188 -13.44 -7.09 6.39
CA ILE A 188 -14.59 -7.55 5.57
C ILE A 188 -14.13 -8.62 4.57
N CYS A 189 -12.92 -8.46 4.01
CA CYS A 189 -12.30 -9.43 3.10
C CYS A 189 -11.74 -10.68 3.80
N GLY A 190 -11.71 -10.77 5.13
CA GLY A 190 -11.08 -11.87 5.84
C GLY A 190 -9.57 -11.97 5.67
N MET A 191 -8.92 -10.87 5.26
CA MET A 191 -7.50 -10.84 4.92
C MET A 191 -6.59 -10.55 6.12
N HIS A 192 -7.13 -9.90 7.17
CA HIS A 192 -6.37 -9.41 8.31
C HIS A 192 -7.16 -9.50 9.62
N PHE A 193 -6.45 -9.38 10.73
CA PHE A 193 -7.02 -9.19 12.06
C PHE A 193 -6.99 -7.70 12.46
N ARG A 194 -7.72 -7.35 13.53
CA ARG A 194 -7.80 -5.98 14.04
C ARG A 194 -6.43 -5.37 14.33
N SER A 195 -5.57 -6.08 15.05
CA SER A 195 -4.24 -5.57 15.39
C SER A 195 -3.32 -5.40 14.16
N ASP A 196 -3.50 -6.18 13.09
CA ASP A 196 -2.76 -5.97 11.82
C ASP A 196 -3.09 -4.60 11.22
N ILE A 197 -4.37 -4.22 11.30
CA ILE A 197 -4.86 -2.94 10.78
C ILE A 197 -4.34 -1.80 11.63
N VAL A 198 -4.44 -1.90 12.96
CA VAL A 198 -3.93 -0.87 13.87
C VAL A 198 -2.43 -0.66 13.68
N ALA A 199 -1.67 -1.74 13.56
CA ALA A 199 -0.24 -1.66 13.27
C ALA A 199 0.04 -1.04 11.89
N GLY A 200 -0.74 -1.41 10.86
CA GLY A 200 -0.62 -0.83 9.54
C GLY A 200 -0.89 0.69 9.52
N GLN A 201 -1.87 1.17 10.30
CA GLN A 201 -2.14 2.61 10.48
C GLN A 201 -0.94 3.34 11.08
N GLN A 202 -0.37 2.79 12.15
CA GLN A 202 0.82 3.36 12.80
C GLN A 202 2.00 3.35 11.85
N PHE A 203 2.23 2.24 11.18
CA PHE A 203 3.37 2.02 10.29
C PHE A 203 3.29 2.93 9.05
N GLY A 204 2.13 3.03 8.40
CA GLY A 204 1.89 3.92 7.27
C GLY A 204 2.05 5.39 7.64
N THR A 205 1.62 5.79 8.84
CA THR A 205 1.83 7.15 9.33
C THR A 205 3.31 7.46 9.52
N ILE A 206 4.08 6.54 10.11
CA ILE A 206 5.54 6.70 10.28
C ILE A 206 6.24 6.74 8.93
N MET A 207 5.85 5.88 7.99
CA MET A 207 6.38 5.88 6.62
C MET A 207 6.14 7.24 5.94
N ALA A 208 4.94 7.77 6.02
CA ALA A 208 4.62 9.09 5.47
C ALA A 208 5.46 10.21 6.09
N ILE A 209 5.64 10.21 7.42
CA ILE A 209 6.50 11.19 8.12
C ILE A 209 7.94 11.10 7.62
N ARG A 210 8.46 9.89 7.42
CA ARG A 210 9.83 9.68 6.91
C ARG A 210 9.97 10.17 5.46
N LEU A 211 9.01 9.86 4.60
CA LEU A 211 8.98 10.37 3.22
C LEU A 211 8.98 11.90 3.21
N MET A 212 8.11 12.53 4.01
CA MET A 212 8.02 13.99 4.10
C MET A 212 9.28 14.67 4.68
N GLN A 213 10.20 13.93 5.30
CA GLN A 213 11.52 14.42 5.73
C GLN A 213 12.56 14.36 4.61
N ASN A 214 12.31 13.63 3.52
CA ASN A 214 13.25 13.54 2.40
C ASN A 214 13.17 14.82 1.54
N PRO A 215 14.31 15.50 1.27
CA PRO A 215 14.29 16.77 0.52
C PRO A 215 13.75 16.66 -0.91
N GLN A 216 14.00 15.53 -1.60
CA GLN A 216 13.49 15.32 -2.94
C GLN A 216 11.96 15.09 -2.91
N PHE A 217 11.46 14.31 -1.96
CA PHE A 217 10.03 14.11 -1.78
C PHE A 217 9.31 15.42 -1.42
N GLN A 218 9.96 16.31 -0.62
CA GLN A 218 9.43 17.65 -0.35
C GLN A 218 9.31 18.51 -1.61
N ALA A 219 10.30 18.43 -2.52
CA ALA A 219 10.24 19.13 -3.80
C ALA A 219 9.09 18.61 -4.67
N ASP A 220 8.89 17.29 -4.70
CA ASP A 220 7.80 16.65 -5.44
C ASP A 220 6.43 17.00 -4.82
N MET A 221 6.32 17.04 -3.49
CA MET A 221 5.13 17.53 -2.79
C MET A 221 4.81 19.00 -3.11
N ALA A 222 5.83 19.86 -3.22
CA ALA A 222 5.63 21.27 -3.60
C ALA A 222 5.05 21.39 -5.02
N ALA A 223 5.54 20.60 -5.96
CA ALA A 223 5.00 20.53 -7.32
C ALA A 223 3.54 20.01 -7.33
N ALA A 224 3.27 18.93 -6.58
CA ALA A 224 1.92 18.38 -6.43
C ALA A 224 0.95 19.41 -5.80
N LYS A 225 1.40 20.15 -4.79
CA LYS A 225 0.59 21.20 -4.16
C LYS A 225 0.17 22.27 -5.18
N THR A 226 1.11 22.75 -5.99
CA THR A 226 0.84 23.75 -7.05
C THR A 226 -0.18 23.21 -8.06
N GLU A 227 -0.06 21.95 -8.45
CA GLU A 227 -0.99 21.29 -9.36
C GLU A 227 -2.39 21.16 -8.73
N LEU A 228 -2.49 20.74 -7.47
CA LEU A 228 -3.75 20.63 -6.73
C LEU A 228 -4.45 21.98 -6.51
N GLN A 229 -3.68 23.05 -6.32
CA GLN A 229 -4.20 24.42 -6.25
C GLN A 229 -4.85 24.86 -7.58
N ALA A 230 -4.23 24.52 -8.71
CA ALA A 230 -4.73 24.85 -10.04
C ALA A 230 -6.11 24.20 -10.33
N VAL A 231 -6.44 23.08 -9.67
CA VAL A 231 -7.73 22.38 -9.79
C VAL A 231 -8.63 22.56 -8.55
N HIS A 232 -8.29 23.50 -7.67
CA HIS A 232 -9.05 23.86 -6.45
C HIS A 232 -9.24 22.71 -5.44
N LEU A 233 -8.34 21.74 -5.41
CA LEU A 233 -8.31 20.67 -4.41
C LEU A 233 -7.44 21.02 -3.19
N ALA A 234 -6.47 21.93 -3.33
CA ALA A 234 -5.64 22.46 -2.24
C ALA A 234 -5.83 23.97 -2.07
N PRO A 235 -5.58 24.54 -0.88
CA PRO A 235 -5.59 25.98 -0.64
C PRO A 235 -4.37 26.68 -1.24
#